data_f83223557850e09174aac318703cd7b9
#
_entry.id   f83223557850e09174aac318703cd7b9
#
_cell.length_a   1.000
_cell.length_b   1.000
_cell.length_c   1.000
_cell.angle_alpha   90.00
_cell.angle_beta   90.00
_cell.angle_gamma   90.00
#
_symmetry.space_group_name_H-M   'P 1'
#
loop_
_entity.id
_entity.type
_entity.pdbx_description
1 polymer ?
#
loop_
_entity_poly.entity_id
_entity_poly.type
_entity_poly.pdbx_seq_one_letter_code
_entity_poly.pdbx_strand_id
1 'polypeptide(L)'
;MPGVRQIDPLLNVLRDTITGMVRRNGPDLSARQFAVFLICYLESGPHTVRGLASRLAVSRPVVTRLMDRMEELDLARRVPDPRDRRSVLIDRTSPGDELLTDIVSLVGDASRHPMHASDAVVRLRGRE
;
A
#
# COMPACT_ATOMS: atom_id res chain seq x y z
N MET A 1 -12.15 1.93 26.01
CA MET A 1 -10.80 2.02 26.57
C MET A 1 -10.25 3.43 26.44
N PRO A 2 -10.29 4.18 27.54
CA PRO A 2 -9.88 5.59 27.46
C PRO A 2 -8.40 5.78 27.15
N GLY A 3 -7.54 4.82 27.48
CA GLY A 3 -6.10 4.93 27.24
C GLY A 3 -5.66 4.80 25.79
N VAL A 4 -6.49 4.25 24.91
CA VAL A 4 -6.15 4.04 23.48
C VAL A 4 -6.26 5.31 22.67
N ARG A 5 -7.08 6.26 23.09
CA ARG A 5 -7.38 7.48 22.32
C ARG A 5 -6.26 8.51 22.31
N GLN A 6 -5.33 8.42 23.25
CA GLN A 6 -4.25 9.41 23.37
C GLN A 6 -2.92 8.90 22.84
N ILE A 7 -2.90 7.66 22.37
CA ILE A 7 -1.68 6.91 22.48
C ILE A 7 -0.75 7.12 21.34
N ASP A 8 -1.20 7.20 20.16
CA ASP A 8 -0.20 7.02 19.13
C ASP A 8 -0.40 7.98 17.99
N PRO A 9 0.47 9.01 17.91
CA PRO A 9 0.49 9.88 16.72
C PRO A 9 0.61 9.10 15.41
N LEU A 10 1.28 7.93 15.45
CA LEU A 10 1.42 7.09 14.25
C LEU A 10 0.10 6.47 13.81
N LEU A 11 -0.77 6.11 14.75
CA LEU A 11 -2.11 5.63 14.41
C LEU A 11 -2.95 6.70 13.76
N ASN A 12 -2.81 7.95 14.18
CA ASN A 12 -3.46 9.08 13.53
C ASN A 12 -2.96 9.27 12.11
N VAL A 13 -1.66 9.17 11.89
CA VAL A 13 -1.04 9.22 10.56
C VAL A 13 -1.57 8.09 9.69
N LEU A 14 -1.62 6.87 10.21
CA LEU A 14 -2.15 5.72 9.48
C LEU A 14 -3.60 5.93 9.07
N ARG A 15 -4.45 6.36 10.02
CA ARG A 15 -5.86 6.66 9.74
C ARG A 15 -6.01 7.70 8.64
N ASP A 16 -5.30 8.81 8.74
CA ASP A 16 -5.42 9.92 7.81
C ASP A 16 -4.88 9.54 6.43
N THR A 17 -3.80 8.76 6.38
CA THR A 17 -3.25 8.25 5.13
C THR A 17 -4.24 7.32 4.43
N ILE A 18 -4.79 6.35 5.15
CA ILE A 18 -5.77 5.39 4.59
C ILE A 18 -7.04 6.14 4.15
N THR A 19 -7.53 7.07 4.97
CA THR A 19 -8.70 7.89 4.64
C THR A 19 -8.43 8.72 3.37
N GLY A 20 -7.25 9.29 3.27
CA GLY A 20 -6.83 10.04 2.07
C GLY A 20 -6.77 9.16 0.83
N MET A 21 -6.32 7.92 0.96
CA MET A 21 -6.32 6.97 -0.15
C MET A 21 -7.74 6.61 -0.61
N VAL A 22 -8.65 6.41 0.33
CA VAL A 22 -10.06 6.11 0.01
C VAL A 22 -10.72 7.29 -0.70
N ARG A 23 -10.38 8.50 -0.30
CA ARG A 23 -10.97 9.73 -0.87
C ARG A 23 -10.43 10.08 -2.26
N ARG A 24 -9.24 9.65 -2.60
CA ARG A 24 -8.69 9.88 -3.92
C ARG A 24 -9.32 8.90 -4.92
N ASN A 25 -9.32 9.30 -6.18
CA ASN A 25 -9.87 8.51 -7.27
C ASN A 25 -8.82 7.53 -7.81
N GLY A 26 -8.42 6.58 -6.99
CA GLY A 26 -7.39 5.60 -7.32
C GLY A 26 -7.86 4.17 -7.07
N PRO A 27 -6.98 3.19 -7.29
CA PRO A 27 -7.33 1.79 -7.09
C PRO A 27 -7.56 1.50 -5.61
N ASP A 28 -8.52 0.63 -5.34
CA ASP A 28 -8.80 0.14 -4.00
C ASP A 28 -7.99 -1.13 -3.79
N LEU A 29 -7.03 -1.07 -2.87
CA LEU A 29 -6.13 -2.19 -2.58
C LEU A 29 -6.51 -2.84 -1.26
N SER A 30 -6.55 -4.17 -1.26
CA SER A 30 -6.66 -4.92 -0.01
C SER A 30 -5.39 -4.74 0.82
N ALA A 31 -5.44 -5.09 2.11
CA ALA A 31 -4.26 -5.03 2.97
C ALA A 31 -3.11 -5.87 2.41
N ARG A 32 -3.40 -7.05 1.87
CA ARG A 32 -2.39 -7.92 1.27
C ARG A 32 -1.77 -7.30 0.01
N GLN A 33 -2.59 -6.73 -0.86
CA GLN A 33 -2.12 -6.04 -2.06
C GLN A 33 -1.27 -4.83 -1.68
N PHE A 34 -1.69 -4.09 -0.68
CA PHE A 34 -0.96 -2.92 -0.20
C PHE A 34 0.39 -3.32 0.41
N ALA A 35 0.43 -4.43 1.16
CA ALA A 35 1.68 -4.95 1.71
C ALA A 35 2.66 -5.35 0.61
N VAL A 36 2.20 -6.06 -0.42
CA VAL A 36 3.02 -6.39 -1.59
C VAL A 36 3.58 -5.14 -2.24
N PHE A 37 2.72 -4.15 -2.47
CA PHE A 37 3.12 -2.88 -3.06
C PHE A 37 4.21 -2.20 -2.25
N LEU A 38 4.01 -2.02 -0.96
CA LEU A 38 4.97 -1.32 -0.10
C LEU A 38 6.30 -2.07 0.02
N ILE A 39 6.28 -3.39 0.11
CA ILE A 39 7.51 -4.18 0.14
C ILE A 39 8.30 -3.98 -1.16
N CYS A 40 7.63 -4.09 -2.30
CA CYS A 40 8.30 -3.98 -3.59
C CYS A 40 8.84 -2.58 -3.86
N TYR A 41 8.20 -1.55 -3.34
CA TYR A 41 8.58 -0.16 -3.62
C TYR A 41 9.46 0.48 -2.55
N LEU A 42 9.43 0.00 -1.32
CA LEU A 42 10.22 0.59 -0.24
C LEU A 42 11.47 -0.21 0.13
N GLU A 43 11.48 -1.50 -0.11
CA GLU A 43 12.61 -2.35 0.27
C GLU A 43 13.46 -2.68 -0.96
N SER A 44 14.75 -2.81 -0.76
CA SER A 44 15.67 -3.18 -1.83
C SER A 44 15.38 -4.59 -2.32
N GLY A 45 15.34 -4.75 -3.65
CA GLY A 45 15.14 -6.05 -4.29
C GLY A 45 16.45 -6.79 -4.53
N PRO A 46 16.41 -7.84 -5.32
CA PRO A 46 15.24 -8.26 -6.10
C PRO A 46 14.13 -8.87 -5.27
N HIS A 47 12.88 -8.67 -5.69
CA HIS A 47 11.71 -9.28 -5.07
C HIS A 47 11.20 -10.41 -5.95
N THR A 48 10.81 -11.52 -5.33
CA THR A 48 10.31 -12.71 -6.03
C THR A 48 8.95 -13.11 -5.46
N VAL A 49 8.19 -13.88 -6.23
CA VAL A 49 6.92 -14.46 -5.77
C VAL A 49 7.16 -15.32 -4.52
N ARG A 50 8.21 -16.14 -4.53
CA ARG A 50 8.58 -16.97 -3.38
C ARG A 50 8.92 -16.12 -2.15
N GLY A 51 9.71 -15.07 -2.36
CA GLY A 51 10.11 -14.16 -1.27
C GLY A 51 8.92 -13.47 -0.62
N LEU A 52 7.98 -13.00 -1.44
CA LEU A 52 6.75 -12.39 -0.93
C LEU A 52 5.87 -13.39 -0.18
N ALA A 53 5.75 -14.62 -0.69
CA ALA A 53 4.98 -15.66 0.00
C ALA A 53 5.55 -15.92 1.40
N SER A 54 6.86 -16.05 1.50
CA SER A 54 7.55 -16.22 2.78
C SER A 54 7.35 -15.01 3.69
N ARG A 55 7.57 -13.80 3.16
CA ARG A 55 7.47 -12.55 3.92
C ARG A 55 6.07 -12.33 4.49
N LEU A 56 5.04 -12.65 3.71
CA LEU A 56 3.64 -12.45 4.10
C LEU A 56 3.05 -13.66 4.83
N ALA A 57 3.79 -14.76 4.94
CA ALA A 57 3.32 -16.01 5.52
C ALA A 57 2.03 -16.51 4.83
N VAL A 58 2.03 -16.47 3.50
CA VAL A 58 0.95 -16.96 2.67
C VAL A 58 1.51 -17.95 1.63
N SER A 59 0.63 -18.70 0.98
CA SER A 59 1.05 -19.64 -0.05
C SER A 59 1.40 -18.91 -1.36
N ARG A 60 2.17 -19.57 -2.23
CA ARG A 60 2.49 -19.04 -3.56
C ARG A 60 1.25 -18.76 -4.40
N PRO A 61 0.22 -19.64 -4.44
CA PRO A 61 -1.00 -19.31 -5.17
C PRO A 61 -1.69 -18.04 -4.69
N VAL A 62 -1.61 -17.73 -3.40
CA VAL A 62 -2.13 -16.45 -2.87
C VAL A 62 -1.35 -15.28 -3.46
N VAL A 63 -0.02 -15.33 -3.46
CA VAL A 63 0.81 -14.28 -4.07
C VAL A 63 0.53 -14.16 -5.56
N THR A 64 0.37 -15.29 -6.26
CA THR A 64 0.04 -15.27 -7.69
C THR A 64 -1.25 -14.48 -7.95
N ARG A 65 -2.29 -14.69 -7.14
CA ARG A 65 -3.54 -13.93 -7.27
C ARG A 65 -3.36 -12.45 -6.92
N LEU A 66 -2.57 -12.16 -5.90
CA LEU A 66 -2.25 -10.76 -5.55
C LEU A 66 -1.54 -10.08 -6.73
N MET A 67 -0.60 -10.78 -7.36
CA MET A 67 0.13 -10.25 -8.52
C MET A 67 -0.75 -10.11 -9.76
N ASP A 68 -1.70 -11.03 -9.98
CA ASP A 68 -2.67 -10.87 -11.06
C ASP A 68 -3.40 -9.53 -10.95
N ARG A 69 -3.84 -9.19 -9.76
CA ARG A 69 -4.51 -7.90 -9.51
C ARG A 69 -3.55 -6.72 -9.67
N MET A 70 -2.33 -6.85 -9.18
CA MET A 70 -1.33 -5.79 -9.31
C MET A 70 -1.00 -5.50 -10.79
N GLU A 71 -0.94 -6.55 -11.61
CA GLU A 71 -0.72 -6.39 -13.05
C GLU A 71 -1.95 -5.78 -13.75
N GLU A 72 -3.16 -6.18 -13.38
CA GLU A 72 -4.38 -5.57 -13.91
C GLU A 72 -4.41 -4.06 -13.67
N LEU A 73 -3.93 -3.63 -12.50
CA LEU A 73 -3.85 -2.22 -12.13
C LEU A 73 -2.59 -1.54 -12.66
N ASP A 74 -1.73 -2.28 -13.33
CA ASP A 74 -0.41 -1.83 -13.83
C ASP A 74 0.48 -1.24 -12.72
N LEU A 75 0.40 -1.82 -11.52
CA LEU A 75 1.20 -1.36 -10.39
C LEU A 75 2.48 -2.16 -10.19
N ALA A 76 2.57 -3.32 -10.79
CA ALA A 76 3.76 -4.17 -10.78
C ALA A 76 3.66 -5.18 -11.91
N ARG A 77 4.77 -5.80 -12.27
CA ARG A 77 4.86 -6.82 -13.31
C ARG A 77 5.68 -8.01 -12.84
N ARG A 78 5.23 -9.19 -13.22
CA ARG A 78 6.05 -10.40 -13.08
C ARG A 78 6.93 -10.53 -14.32
N VAL A 79 8.20 -10.80 -14.09
CA VAL A 79 9.16 -11.06 -15.18
C VAL A 79 9.95 -12.31 -14.86
N PRO A 80 10.32 -13.12 -15.87
CA PRO A 80 11.19 -14.26 -15.64
C PRO A 80 12.55 -13.80 -15.12
N ASP A 81 13.11 -14.54 -14.17
CA ASP A 81 14.46 -14.29 -13.72
C ASP A 81 15.46 -14.88 -14.75
N PRO A 82 16.29 -14.06 -15.40
CA PRO A 82 17.25 -14.57 -16.37
C PRO A 82 18.33 -15.46 -15.75
N ARG A 83 18.50 -15.38 -14.43
CA ARG A 83 19.52 -16.16 -13.70
C ARG A 83 18.98 -17.46 -13.14
N ASP A 84 17.66 -17.58 -12.98
CA ASP A 84 17.01 -18.76 -12.39
C ASP A 84 15.61 -18.93 -13.00
N ARG A 85 15.47 -19.93 -13.84
CA ARG A 85 14.20 -20.23 -14.52
C ARG A 85 13.06 -20.60 -13.57
N ARG A 86 13.38 -20.94 -12.32
CA ARG A 86 12.38 -21.30 -11.30
C ARG A 86 11.87 -20.08 -10.55
N SER A 87 12.50 -18.94 -10.76
CA SER A 87 12.20 -17.71 -10.03
C SER A 87 11.43 -16.74 -10.91
N VAL A 88 10.43 -16.09 -10.32
CA VAL A 88 9.69 -15.01 -10.96
C VAL A 88 9.99 -13.74 -10.19
N LEU A 89 10.58 -12.78 -10.89
CA LEU A 89 10.89 -11.46 -10.35
C LEU A 89 9.67 -10.55 -10.46
N ILE A 90 9.64 -9.54 -9.60
CA ILE A 90 8.62 -8.53 -9.61
C ILE A 90 9.27 -7.18 -9.89
N ASP A 91 8.87 -6.56 -11.01
CA ASP A 91 9.33 -5.25 -11.42
C ASP A 91 8.34 -4.16 -11.06
N ARG A 92 8.87 -2.97 -10.80
CA ARG A 92 8.10 -1.75 -10.63
C ARG A 92 7.62 -1.22 -11.98
N THR A 93 6.59 -0.38 -11.93
CA THR A 93 6.02 0.28 -13.11
C THR A 93 5.95 1.78 -12.87
N SER A 94 5.78 2.55 -13.96
CA SER A 94 5.58 3.99 -13.83
C SER A 94 4.29 4.34 -13.09
N PRO A 95 3.14 3.71 -13.35
CA PRO A 95 1.94 3.94 -12.54
C PRO A 95 2.13 3.57 -11.06
N GLY A 96 2.93 2.54 -10.77
CA GLY A 96 3.27 2.20 -9.40
C GLY A 96 4.11 3.28 -8.71
N ASP A 97 5.07 3.86 -9.41
CA ASP A 97 5.85 4.98 -8.89
C ASP A 97 4.97 6.20 -8.62
N GLU A 98 4.00 6.47 -9.49
CA GLU A 98 3.03 7.55 -9.28
C GLU A 98 2.18 7.31 -8.03
N LEU A 99 1.70 6.08 -7.83
CA LEU A 99 0.96 5.74 -6.62
C LEU A 99 1.82 5.91 -5.38
N LEU A 100 3.08 5.48 -5.42
CA LEU A 100 3.99 5.68 -4.30
C LEU A 100 4.15 7.17 -3.97
N THR A 101 4.32 8.02 -4.99
CA THR A 101 4.43 9.46 -4.81
C THR A 101 3.19 10.03 -4.11
N ASP A 102 2.00 9.57 -4.49
CA ASP A 102 0.75 9.98 -3.85
C ASP A 102 0.69 9.53 -2.38
N ILE A 103 1.10 8.30 -2.10
CA ILE A 103 1.13 7.77 -0.74
C ILE A 103 2.11 8.56 0.13
N VAL A 104 3.31 8.85 -0.40
CA VAL A 104 4.31 9.66 0.29
C VAL A 104 3.73 11.03 0.64
N SER A 105 3.02 11.65 -0.30
CA SER A 105 2.36 12.94 -0.07
C SER A 105 1.30 12.84 1.03
N LEU A 106 0.46 11.80 1.00
CA LEU A 106 -0.58 11.60 2.02
C LEU A 106 0.01 11.37 3.41
N VAL A 107 1.05 10.56 3.50
CA VAL A 107 1.74 10.31 4.78
C VAL A 107 2.38 11.59 5.29
N GLY A 108 3.03 12.36 4.41
CA GLY A 108 3.65 13.62 4.77
C GLY A 108 2.63 14.62 5.28
N ASP A 109 1.51 14.79 4.60
CA ASP A 109 0.43 15.70 5.02
C ASP A 109 -0.18 15.24 6.35
N ALA A 110 -0.43 13.95 6.51
CA ALA A 110 -0.97 13.39 7.74
C ALA A 110 -0.02 13.58 8.93
N SER A 111 1.29 13.53 8.69
CA SER A 111 2.31 13.75 9.73
C SER A 111 2.39 15.22 10.16
N ARG A 112 2.21 16.15 9.21
CA ARG A 112 2.31 17.59 9.48
C ARG A 112 1.01 18.19 10.00
N HIS A 113 -0.13 17.67 9.55
CA HIS A 113 -1.45 18.23 9.85
C HIS A 113 -2.40 17.11 10.26
N PRO A 114 -2.20 16.50 11.46
CA PRO A 114 -3.08 15.42 11.89
C PRO A 114 -4.51 15.93 12.06
N MET A 115 -5.45 15.28 11.38
CA MET A 115 -6.86 15.60 11.51
C MET A 115 -7.43 14.95 12.77
N HIS A 116 -8.14 15.73 13.56
CA HIS A 116 -8.93 15.18 14.66
C HIS A 116 -10.21 14.54 14.12
N ALA A 117 -10.70 13.51 14.81
CA ALA A 117 -11.91 12.80 14.40
C ALA A 117 -13.11 13.76 14.22
N SER A 118 -13.19 14.80 15.05
CA SER A 118 -14.23 15.84 14.96
C SER A 118 -14.18 16.62 13.65
N ASP A 119 -12.97 16.92 13.17
CA ASP A 119 -12.79 17.68 11.94
C ASP A 119 -13.19 16.87 10.72
N ALA A 120 -12.94 15.57 10.74
CA ALA A 120 -13.35 14.67 9.68
C ALA A 120 -14.88 14.61 9.55
N VAL A 121 -15.59 14.57 10.67
CA VAL A 121 -17.05 14.56 10.70
C VAL A 121 -17.62 15.87 10.14
N VAL A 122 -17.05 17.02 10.52
CA VAL A 122 -17.48 18.32 10.04
C VAL A 122 -17.30 18.42 8.52
N ARG A 123 -16.18 17.94 7.98
CA ARG A 123 -15.95 17.97 6.53
C ARG A 123 -16.91 17.09 5.74
N LEU A 124 -17.27 15.93 6.28
CA LEU A 124 -18.24 15.03 5.63
C LEU A 124 -19.63 15.66 5.59
N ARG A 125 -20.03 16.35 6.67
CA ARG A 125 -21.30 17.07 6.72
C ARG A 125 -21.35 18.28 5.80
N GLY A 126 -20.23 18.90 5.55
CA GLY A 126 -20.14 20.05 4.64
C GLY A 126 -20.24 19.70 3.16
N ARG A 127 -20.32 18.44 2.80
CA ARG A 127 -20.47 17.97 1.42
C ARG A 127 -21.88 17.49 1.08
N GLU A 128 -22.75 17.42 2.07
CA GLU A 128 -24.16 17.16 1.88
C GLU A 128 -24.91 18.46 1.63
#